data_1d35b52c6b60a96d606f3797ae81653d
#
_entry.id   1d35b52c6b60a96d606f3797ae81653d
#
_cell.length_a   1.000
_cell.length_b   1.000
_cell.length_c   1.000
_cell.angle_alpha   90.00
_cell.angle_beta   90.00
_cell.angle_gamma   90.00
#
_symmetry.space_group_name_H-M   'P 1'
#
loop_
_entity.id
_entity.type
_entity.pdbx_description
1 polymer ?
#
loop_
_entity_poly.entity_id
_entity_poly.type
_entity_poly.pdbx_seq_one_letter_code
_entity_poly.pdbx_strand_id
1 'polypeptide(L)'
;WSRGLGDVYKRQGLVVGNQAGLPVKLGDFTSFPVMMSLIGLAFIIGLEKMKVKGGILWVIIAITIVGLIFDPNVTFNGQIFKMPTFGENSLFLQLDLQGALQPAILPIVFALVMTAVFDATGTIRAVAGQADLLDKDGQIINGGKALTSDSVSSLFSGLFGTAPAAVYIESAAGTAAGGKTGITAIVVGVLFLLMLFFQPLAFLVPGYATAPALMYVGLLMLSNVSKLDFDDFVGAMSGLVCAVFIVLTANIVTGIMLGFAALVIGRIVSGDVKKLNIGTIIIAVVLVAFYAGGWAI
;
A
#
# COMPACT_ATOMS: atom_id res chain seq x y z
N TRP A 1 -6.74 2.59 10.37
CA TRP A 1 -6.50 2.09 9.00
C TRP A 1 -5.56 2.95 8.14
N SER A 2 -5.04 4.04 8.66
CA SER A 2 -3.96 4.84 8.04
C SER A 2 -2.58 4.18 8.16
N ARG A 3 -2.52 2.86 8.14
CA ARG A 3 -1.32 2.07 8.48
C ARG A 3 -0.49 1.65 7.28
N GLY A 4 -0.59 2.37 6.17
CA GLY A 4 0.26 2.15 5.00
C GLY A 4 1.74 2.48 5.24
N LEU A 5 2.40 3.09 4.30
CA LEU A 5 3.83 3.46 4.37
C LEU A 5 4.21 4.16 5.70
N GLY A 6 3.34 5.00 6.27
CA GLY A 6 3.58 5.67 7.55
C GLY A 6 3.79 4.72 8.73
N ASP A 7 3.10 3.57 8.75
CA ASP A 7 3.24 2.57 9.81
C ASP A 7 4.55 1.77 9.69
N VAL A 8 5.02 1.54 8.46
CA VAL A 8 6.29 0.84 8.24
C VAL A 8 7.43 1.66 8.83
N TYR A 9 7.48 2.95 8.57
CA TYR A 9 8.50 3.85 9.13
C TYR A 9 8.32 4.07 10.65
N LYS A 10 7.08 4.06 11.14
CA LYS A 10 6.79 4.19 12.57
C LYS A 10 7.15 2.95 13.36
N ARG A 11 6.81 1.76 12.86
CA ARG A 11 7.12 0.49 13.54
C ARG A 11 8.59 0.22 13.71
N GLN A 12 9.43 0.83 12.88
CA GLN A 12 10.88 0.65 12.91
C GLN A 12 11.61 1.76 13.65
N GLY A 13 10.88 2.74 14.16
CA GLY A 13 11.47 3.86 14.90
C GLY A 13 12.22 4.87 14.04
N LEU A 14 12.21 4.74 12.70
CA LEU A 14 12.79 5.76 11.80
C LEU A 14 12.05 7.09 11.92
N VAL A 15 10.73 7.00 12.07
CA VAL A 15 9.86 8.15 12.26
C VAL A 15 8.93 7.84 13.42
N VAL A 16 8.83 8.71 14.39
CA VAL A 16 7.94 8.57 15.55
C VAL A 16 6.88 9.65 15.54
N GLY A 17 5.66 9.29 15.99
CA GLY A 17 4.59 10.27 16.17
C GLY A 17 4.99 11.37 17.14
N ASN A 18 4.68 12.60 16.83
CA ASN A 18 4.90 13.74 17.70
C ASN A 18 3.55 14.28 18.17
N GLN A 19 3.37 14.42 19.50
CA GLN A 19 2.13 14.94 20.07
C GLN A 19 2.04 16.48 20.07
N ALA A 20 3.17 17.15 19.84
CA ALA A 20 3.24 18.61 19.85
C ALA A 20 3.99 19.10 18.60
N GLY A 21 3.28 19.56 17.59
CA GLY A 21 3.86 20.15 16.38
C GLY A 21 3.72 19.26 15.14
N LEU A 22 4.84 18.99 14.46
CA LEU A 22 4.82 18.15 13.25
C LEU A 22 4.31 16.73 13.57
N PRO A 23 3.51 16.10 12.66
CA PRO A 23 2.90 14.80 12.91
C PRO A 23 3.92 13.67 13.09
N VAL A 24 5.16 13.89 12.66
CA VAL A 24 6.26 12.94 12.76
C VAL A 24 7.57 13.65 13.10
N LYS A 25 8.45 12.98 13.82
CA LYS A 25 9.84 13.41 14.09
C LYS A 25 10.80 12.27 13.76
N LEU A 26 12.04 12.60 13.54
CA LEU A 26 13.09 11.60 13.37
C LEU A 26 13.20 10.73 14.63
N GLY A 27 13.35 9.42 14.42
CA GLY A 27 13.57 8.46 15.47
C GLY A 27 15.04 8.42 15.92
N ASP A 28 15.33 7.49 16.80
CA ASP A 28 16.69 7.26 17.26
C ASP A 28 17.48 6.44 16.24
N PHE A 29 18.41 7.08 15.52
CA PHE A 29 19.26 6.45 14.53
C PHE A 29 20.30 5.49 15.11
N THR A 30 20.51 5.52 16.43
CA THR A 30 21.44 4.62 17.11
C THR A 30 20.79 3.28 17.47
N SER A 31 19.47 3.19 17.37
CA SER A 31 18.75 1.95 17.67
C SER A 31 19.06 0.85 16.63
N PHE A 32 19.23 -0.37 17.12
CA PHE A 32 19.55 -1.52 16.28
C PHE A 32 18.56 -1.73 15.10
N PRO A 33 17.22 -1.64 15.29
CA PRO A 33 16.26 -1.79 14.20
C PRO A 33 16.42 -0.74 13.09
N VAL A 34 16.67 0.52 13.48
CA VAL A 34 16.83 1.63 12.52
C VAL A 34 18.13 1.46 11.73
N MET A 35 19.24 1.14 12.42
CA MET A 35 20.52 0.89 11.74
C MET A 35 20.42 -0.27 10.74
N MET A 36 19.79 -1.39 11.14
CA MET A 36 19.62 -2.55 10.28
C MET A 36 18.74 -2.23 9.07
N SER A 37 17.70 -1.42 9.23
CA SER A 37 16.84 -0.98 8.13
C SER A 37 17.60 -0.12 7.12
N LEU A 38 18.43 0.82 7.57
CA LEU A 38 19.22 1.68 6.68
C LEU A 38 20.33 0.90 5.96
N ILE A 39 21.03 0.04 6.68
CA ILE A 39 22.04 -0.86 6.11
C ILE A 39 21.40 -1.77 5.05
N GLY A 40 20.25 -2.37 5.37
CA GLY A 40 19.50 -3.20 4.44
C GLY A 40 19.10 -2.47 3.17
N LEU A 41 18.63 -1.22 3.28
CA LEU A 41 18.29 -0.41 2.12
C LEU A 41 19.52 -0.15 1.23
N ALA A 42 20.66 0.18 1.82
CA ALA A 42 21.90 0.38 1.08
C ALA A 42 22.33 -0.90 0.34
N PHE A 43 22.23 -2.06 0.99
CA PHE A 43 22.52 -3.35 0.36
C PHE A 43 21.54 -3.69 -0.77
N ILE A 44 20.23 -3.46 -0.58
CA ILE A 44 19.23 -3.69 -1.64
C ILE A 44 19.58 -2.84 -2.87
N ILE A 45 19.82 -1.53 -2.70
CA ILE A 45 20.18 -0.64 -3.80
C ILE A 45 21.46 -1.11 -4.50
N GLY A 46 22.48 -1.56 -3.75
CA GLY A 46 23.71 -2.08 -4.28
C GLY A 46 23.52 -3.35 -5.11
N LEU A 47 22.80 -4.35 -4.55
CA LEU A 47 22.54 -5.62 -5.23
C LEU A 47 21.66 -5.46 -6.47
N GLU A 48 20.66 -4.58 -6.42
CA GLU A 48 19.83 -4.27 -7.58
C GLU A 48 20.65 -3.61 -8.71
N LYS A 49 21.55 -2.68 -8.37
CA LYS A 49 22.48 -2.10 -9.35
C LYS A 49 23.40 -3.16 -9.97
N MET A 50 23.79 -4.14 -9.18
CA MET A 50 24.59 -5.30 -9.66
C MET A 50 23.75 -6.33 -10.41
N LYS A 51 22.43 -6.15 -10.50
CA LYS A 51 21.47 -7.08 -11.13
C LYS A 51 21.49 -8.49 -10.51
N VAL A 52 21.71 -8.58 -9.21
CA VAL A 52 21.69 -9.85 -8.48
C VAL A 52 20.25 -10.32 -8.35
N LYS A 53 19.94 -11.46 -8.95
CA LYS A 53 18.59 -12.03 -8.88
C LYS A 53 18.20 -12.35 -7.43
N GLY A 54 17.06 -11.84 -6.99
CA GLY A 54 16.55 -12.04 -5.63
C GLY A 54 17.32 -11.28 -4.56
N GLY A 55 18.03 -10.19 -4.91
CA GLY A 55 18.81 -9.37 -3.98
C GLY A 55 18.02 -8.94 -2.74
N ILE A 56 16.74 -8.55 -2.92
CA ILE A 56 15.84 -8.18 -1.82
C ILE A 56 15.68 -9.34 -0.82
N LEU A 57 15.41 -10.55 -1.32
CA LEU A 57 15.23 -11.73 -0.47
C LEU A 57 16.51 -12.06 0.32
N TRP A 58 17.69 -11.98 -0.33
CA TRP A 58 18.95 -12.23 0.33
C TRP A 58 19.23 -11.25 1.47
N VAL A 59 18.87 -9.97 1.28
CA VAL A 59 19.02 -8.95 2.33
C VAL A 59 18.06 -9.23 3.50
N ILE A 60 16.80 -9.59 3.22
CA ILE A 60 15.84 -9.93 4.28
C ILE A 60 16.35 -11.11 5.11
N ILE A 61 16.83 -12.17 4.45
CA ILE A 61 17.39 -13.35 5.12
C ILE A 61 18.63 -12.97 5.96
N ALA A 62 19.56 -12.21 5.39
CA ALA A 62 20.76 -11.78 6.09
C ALA A 62 20.46 -10.96 7.34
N ILE A 63 19.56 -9.96 7.23
CA ILE A 63 19.16 -9.13 8.37
C ILE A 63 18.41 -9.97 9.41
N THR A 64 17.58 -10.92 8.99
CA THR A 64 16.89 -11.82 9.92
C THR A 64 17.90 -12.68 10.71
N ILE A 65 18.92 -13.20 10.05
CA ILE A 65 20.00 -13.97 10.72
C ILE A 65 20.76 -13.06 11.71
N VAL A 66 21.11 -11.85 11.31
CA VAL A 66 21.76 -10.88 12.20
C VAL A 66 20.84 -10.54 13.39
N GLY A 67 19.54 -10.36 13.14
CA GLY A 67 18.55 -10.13 14.19
C GLY A 67 18.47 -11.29 15.19
N LEU A 68 18.49 -12.54 14.71
CA LEU A 68 18.52 -13.73 15.59
C LEU A 68 19.74 -13.82 16.49
N ILE A 69 20.88 -13.23 16.08
CA ILE A 69 22.11 -13.26 16.85
C ILE A 69 22.17 -12.08 17.85
N PHE A 70 21.72 -10.90 17.46
CA PHE A 70 21.96 -9.67 18.20
C PHE A 70 20.70 -9.05 18.84
N ASP A 71 19.48 -9.43 18.41
CA ASP A 71 18.22 -8.89 18.96
C ASP A 71 17.57 -9.90 19.90
N PRO A 72 17.54 -9.65 21.22
CA PRO A 72 16.90 -10.54 22.19
C PRO A 72 15.38 -10.75 21.95
N ASN A 73 14.74 -9.85 21.19
CA ASN A 73 13.30 -9.96 20.89
C ASN A 73 13.01 -10.93 19.74
N VAL A 74 14.02 -11.33 18.98
CA VAL A 74 13.90 -12.28 17.88
C VAL A 74 14.30 -13.65 18.36
N THR A 75 13.33 -14.49 18.72
CA THR A 75 13.59 -15.82 19.25
C THR A 75 13.05 -16.89 18.32
N PHE A 76 13.86 -17.93 18.07
CA PHE A 76 13.44 -19.08 17.31
C PHE A 76 12.99 -20.22 18.26
N ASN A 77 11.70 -20.54 18.20
CA ASN A 77 11.08 -21.56 19.05
C ASN A 77 11.33 -23.01 18.57
N GLY A 78 12.24 -23.23 17.62
CA GLY A 78 12.54 -24.55 17.08
C GLY A 78 11.47 -25.13 16.14
N GLN A 79 10.34 -24.47 15.97
CA GLN A 79 9.28 -24.93 15.08
C GLN A 79 9.42 -24.28 13.71
N ILE A 80 9.62 -25.11 12.69
CA ILE A 80 9.68 -24.65 11.28
C ILE A 80 8.33 -24.81 10.60
N PHE A 81 7.57 -25.82 10.99
CA PHE A 81 6.32 -26.22 10.36
C PHE A 81 5.19 -26.26 11.39
N LYS A 82 4.04 -25.71 11.01
CA LYS A 82 2.81 -25.77 11.80
C LYS A 82 1.63 -25.96 10.86
N MET A 83 0.77 -26.93 11.17
CA MET A 83 -0.49 -27.10 10.43
C MET A 83 -1.40 -25.90 10.70
N PRO A 84 -1.96 -25.28 9.65
CA PRO A 84 -2.97 -24.24 9.84
C PRO A 84 -4.20 -24.87 10.52
N THR A 85 -4.65 -24.23 11.60
CA THR A 85 -5.83 -24.64 12.35
C THR A 85 -6.88 -23.53 12.30
N PHE A 86 -8.11 -23.88 12.01
CA PHE A 86 -9.23 -22.96 12.21
C PHE A 86 -9.51 -22.94 13.71
N GLY A 87 -9.28 -21.79 14.36
CA GLY A 87 -9.57 -21.62 15.78
C GLY A 87 -11.08 -21.61 16.06
N GLU A 88 -11.46 -21.80 17.32
CA GLU A 88 -12.86 -21.77 17.76
C GLU A 88 -13.57 -20.43 17.45
N ASN A 89 -12.80 -19.34 17.32
CA ASN A 89 -13.28 -18.01 16.96
C ASN A 89 -13.09 -17.69 15.47
N SER A 90 -13.13 -18.69 14.58
CA SER A 90 -13.04 -18.46 13.15
C SER A 90 -14.23 -17.65 12.66
N LEU A 91 -13.95 -16.57 11.93
CA LEU A 91 -14.96 -15.72 11.29
C LEU A 91 -15.38 -16.27 9.90
N PHE A 92 -14.98 -17.50 9.57
CA PHE A 92 -15.32 -18.12 8.28
C PHE A 92 -16.84 -18.22 8.11
N LEU A 93 -17.35 -17.62 7.04
CA LEU A 93 -18.78 -17.54 6.69
C LEU A 93 -19.67 -16.86 7.75
N GLN A 94 -19.10 -16.05 8.64
CA GLN A 94 -19.85 -15.31 9.67
C GLN A 94 -20.07 -13.84 9.27
N LEU A 95 -20.52 -13.60 8.03
CA LEU A 95 -20.83 -12.25 7.56
C LEU A 95 -22.12 -11.72 8.17
N ASP A 96 -22.05 -10.60 8.87
CA ASP A 96 -23.22 -9.85 9.32
C ASP A 96 -23.55 -8.72 8.33
N LEU A 97 -24.28 -9.07 7.28
CA LEU A 97 -24.73 -8.11 6.28
C LEU A 97 -25.80 -7.14 6.83
N GLN A 98 -26.63 -7.59 7.76
CA GLN A 98 -27.64 -6.71 8.38
C GLN A 98 -26.99 -5.65 9.27
N GLY A 99 -25.98 -6.05 10.05
CA GLY A 99 -25.20 -5.12 10.85
C GLY A 99 -24.45 -4.08 9.97
N ALA A 100 -23.86 -4.53 8.88
CA ALA A 100 -23.13 -3.65 7.96
C ALA A 100 -24.02 -2.61 7.25
N LEU A 101 -25.31 -2.92 7.05
CA LEU A 101 -26.27 -2.02 6.40
C LEU A 101 -27.00 -1.09 7.36
N GLN A 102 -26.68 -1.11 8.65
CA GLN A 102 -27.27 -0.18 9.62
C GLN A 102 -26.85 1.27 9.29
N PRO A 103 -27.77 2.25 9.39
CA PRO A 103 -27.50 3.65 9.08
C PRO A 103 -26.30 4.24 9.81
N ALA A 104 -26.04 3.79 11.03
CA ALA A 104 -24.89 4.23 11.84
C ALA A 104 -23.53 3.70 11.31
N ILE A 105 -23.54 2.56 10.60
CA ILE A 105 -22.33 1.89 10.11
C ILE A 105 -22.07 2.21 8.62
N LEU A 106 -23.11 2.57 7.87
CA LEU A 106 -23.00 2.90 6.44
C LEU A 106 -21.89 3.90 6.11
N PRO A 107 -21.67 4.98 6.86
CA PRO A 107 -20.55 5.90 6.58
C PRO A 107 -19.19 5.21 6.67
N ILE A 108 -19.00 4.33 7.64
CA ILE A 108 -17.76 3.57 7.81
C ILE A 108 -17.55 2.60 6.64
N VAL A 109 -18.62 1.89 6.26
CA VAL A 109 -18.57 0.99 5.09
C VAL A 109 -18.22 1.76 3.83
N PHE A 110 -18.85 2.94 3.62
CA PHE A 110 -18.56 3.80 2.48
C PHE A 110 -17.09 4.25 2.48
N ALA A 111 -16.55 4.69 3.62
CA ALA A 111 -15.15 5.07 3.76
C ALA A 111 -14.20 3.93 3.40
N LEU A 112 -14.49 2.72 3.88
CA LEU A 112 -13.69 1.53 3.58
C LEU A 112 -13.74 1.18 2.09
N VAL A 113 -14.93 1.23 1.47
CA VAL A 113 -15.08 0.98 0.02
C VAL A 113 -14.31 2.01 -0.79
N MET A 114 -14.46 3.30 -0.47
CA MET A 114 -13.71 4.37 -1.16
C MET A 114 -12.20 4.17 -1.01
N THR A 115 -11.72 3.89 0.20
CA THR A 115 -10.30 3.59 0.44
C THR A 115 -9.83 2.43 -0.42
N ALA A 116 -10.56 1.32 -0.44
CA ALA A 116 -10.22 0.13 -1.23
C ALA A 116 -10.16 0.41 -2.73
N VAL A 117 -11.17 1.12 -3.27
CA VAL A 117 -11.24 1.46 -4.71
C VAL A 117 -10.08 2.36 -5.12
N PHE A 118 -9.78 3.41 -4.34
CA PHE A 118 -8.70 4.33 -4.67
C PHE A 118 -7.32 3.69 -4.50
N ASP A 119 -7.14 2.90 -3.45
CA ASP A 119 -5.89 2.16 -3.22
C ASP A 119 -5.63 1.16 -4.35
N ALA A 120 -6.61 0.32 -4.70
CA ALA A 120 -6.52 -0.62 -5.80
C ALA A 120 -6.23 0.09 -7.13
N THR A 121 -6.98 1.14 -7.45
CA THR A 121 -6.82 1.88 -8.71
C THR A 121 -5.44 2.52 -8.81
N GLY A 122 -4.97 3.14 -7.74
CA GLY A 122 -3.65 3.77 -7.67
C GLY A 122 -2.53 2.75 -7.84
N THR A 123 -2.59 1.65 -7.10
CA THR A 123 -1.57 0.59 -7.12
C THR A 123 -1.56 -0.16 -8.45
N ILE A 124 -2.73 -0.54 -8.99
CA ILE A 124 -2.82 -1.18 -10.32
C ILE A 124 -2.21 -0.29 -11.39
N ARG A 125 -2.54 1.02 -11.38
CA ARG A 125 -1.99 1.96 -12.37
C ARG A 125 -0.47 2.09 -12.24
N ALA A 126 0.05 2.19 -11.03
CA ALA A 126 1.48 2.31 -10.77
C ALA A 126 2.25 1.07 -11.23
N VAL A 127 1.76 -0.12 -10.88
CA VAL A 127 2.36 -1.41 -11.29
C VAL A 127 2.23 -1.64 -12.80
N ALA A 128 1.06 -1.33 -13.39
CA ALA A 128 0.85 -1.44 -14.83
C ALA A 128 1.79 -0.51 -15.63
N GLY A 129 2.00 0.71 -15.13
CA GLY A 129 2.94 1.65 -15.73
C GLY A 129 4.39 1.16 -15.71
N GLN A 130 4.77 0.42 -14.68
CA GLN A 130 6.10 -0.18 -14.57
C GLN A 130 6.25 -1.46 -15.42
N ALA A 131 5.14 -2.17 -15.65
CA ALA A 131 5.10 -3.37 -16.48
C ALA A 131 4.92 -3.07 -17.98
N ASP A 132 4.84 -1.81 -18.40
CA ASP A 132 4.51 -1.35 -19.75
C ASP A 132 3.12 -1.83 -20.22
N LEU A 133 2.17 -1.90 -19.31
CA LEU A 133 0.78 -2.31 -19.54
C LEU A 133 -0.18 -1.12 -19.63
N LEU A 134 0.30 0.03 -20.06
CA LEU A 134 -0.51 1.20 -20.38
C LEU A 134 -0.63 1.31 -21.92
N ASP A 135 -1.79 1.75 -22.40
CA ASP A 135 -2.01 2.08 -23.78
C ASP A 135 -1.45 3.47 -24.16
N LYS A 136 -1.63 3.89 -25.40
CA LYS A 136 -1.13 5.18 -25.92
C LYS A 136 -1.79 6.38 -25.23
N ASP A 137 -2.98 6.20 -24.68
CA ASP A 137 -3.74 7.21 -23.96
C ASP A 137 -3.44 7.18 -22.45
N GLY A 138 -2.48 6.36 -22.04
CA GLY A 138 -2.07 6.18 -20.64
C GLY A 138 -3.09 5.43 -19.79
N GLN A 139 -4.03 4.71 -20.41
CA GLN A 139 -5.00 3.88 -19.71
C GLN A 139 -4.47 2.46 -19.49
N ILE A 140 -4.94 1.81 -18.43
CA ILE A 140 -4.50 0.45 -18.08
C ILE A 140 -5.14 -0.54 -19.05
N ILE A 141 -4.32 -1.30 -19.78
CA ILE A 141 -4.78 -2.39 -20.65
C ILE A 141 -5.55 -3.41 -19.80
N ASN A 142 -6.83 -3.64 -20.14
CA ASN A 142 -7.74 -4.47 -19.34
C ASN A 142 -7.97 -3.99 -17.90
N GLY A 143 -7.88 -2.69 -17.63
CA GLY A 143 -8.05 -2.12 -16.27
C GLY A 143 -9.34 -2.54 -15.59
N GLY A 144 -10.46 -2.57 -16.31
CA GLY A 144 -11.73 -3.07 -15.78
C GLY A 144 -11.67 -4.52 -15.28
N LYS A 145 -10.97 -5.41 -16.00
CA LYS A 145 -10.78 -6.80 -15.54
C LYS A 145 -9.89 -6.89 -14.30
N ALA A 146 -8.88 -6.04 -14.22
CA ALA A 146 -7.99 -5.99 -13.04
C ALA A 146 -8.78 -5.55 -11.80
N LEU A 147 -9.59 -4.48 -11.89
CA LEU A 147 -10.45 -4.02 -10.79
C LEU A 147 -11.52 -5.06 -10.42
N THR A 148 -12.12 -5.74 -11.40
CA THR A 148 -13.07 -6.82 -11.12
C THR A 148 -12.40 -7.97 -10.38
N SER A 149 -11.18 -8.34 -10.76
CA SER A 149 -10.41 -9.39 -10.06
C SER A 149 -10.12 -9.00 -8.61
N ASP A 150 -9.73 -7.75 -8.36
CA ASP A 150 -9.50 -7.22 -7.01
C ASP A 150 -10.79 -7.24 -6.17
N SER A 151 -11.90 -6.78 -6.74
CA SER A 151 -13.21 -6.80 -6.06
C SER A 151 -13.67 -8.22 -5.72
N VAL A 152 -13.46 -9.17 -6.63
CA VAL A 152 -13.79 -10.58 -6.38
C VAL A 152 -12.91 -11.16 -5.27
N SER A 153 -11.61 -10.83 -5.25
CA SER A 153 -10.71 -11.28 -4.18
C SER A 153 -11.11 -10.71 -2.81
N SER A 154 -11.56 -9.46 -2.77
CA SER A 154 -12.09 -8.83 -1.55
C SER A 154 -13.39 -9.49 -1.07
N LEU A 155 -14.26 -9.93 -2.00
CA LEU A 155 -15.45 -10.71 -1.64
C LEU A 155 -15.08 -12.04 -0.96
N PHE A 156 -14.12 -12.77 -1.54
CA PHE A 156 -13.61 -14.00 -0.92
C PHE A 156 -12.96 -13.73 0.44
N SER A 157 -12.21 -12.65 0.58
CA SER A 157 -11.63 -12.25 1.88
C SER A 157 -12.70 -12.08 2.95
N GLY A 158 -13.83 -11.44 2.61
CA GLY A 158 -14.97 -11.30 3.50
C GLY A 158 -15.56 -12.66 3.90
N LEU A 159 -15.71 -13.58 2.94
CA LEU A 159 -16.19 -14.96 3.23
C LEU A 159 -15.26 -15.72 4.16
N PHE A 160 -13.95 -15.51 4.03
CA PHE A 160 -12.94 -16.09 4.92
C PHE A 160 -12.80 -15.36 6.25
N GLY A 161 -13.55 -14.28 6.49
CA GLY A 161 -13.50 -13.50 7.72
C GLY A 161 -12.20 -12.71 7.89
N THR A 162 -11.57 -12.31 6.78
CA THR A 162 -10.34 -11.52 6.77
C THR A 162 -10.59 -10.08 6.28
N ALA A 163 -9.60 -9.21 6.43
CA ALA A 163 -9.65 -7.89 5.82
C ALA A 163 -9.73 -8.00 4.28
N PRO A 164 -10.33 -7.01 3.59
CA PRO A 164 -10.37 -6.98 2.13
C PRO A 164 -8.98 -7.19 1.54
N ALA A 165 -8.88 -8.02 0.51
CA ALA A 165 -7.65 -8.16 -0.24
C ALA A 165 -7.34 -6.84 -0.94
N ALA A 166 -6.08 -6.43 -0.93
CA ALA A 166 -5.61 -5.25 -1.63
C ALA A 166 -4.52 -5.64 -2.61
N VAL A 167 -4.41 -4.90 -3.70
CA VAL A 167 -3.32 -5.07 -4.65
C VAL A 167 -2.01 -4.69 -3.98
N TYR A 168 -1.05 -5.60 -3.96
CA TYR A 168 0.24 -5.38 -3.33
C TYR A 168 1.11 -4.43 -4.15
N ILE A 169 1.59 -3.37 -3.51
CA ILE A 169 2.55 -2.44 -4.10
C ILE A 169 3.91 -3.12 -4.35
N GLU A 170 4.23 -4.16 -3.59
CA GLU A 170 5.42 -5.01 -3.74
C GLU A 170 5.44 -5.75 -5.08
N SER A 171 4.30 -5.87 -5.77
CA SER A 171 4.23 -6.36 -7.15
C SER A 171 5.11 -5.57 -8.11
N ALA A 172 5.41 -4.30 -7.77
CA ALA A 172 6.34 -3.47 -8.52
C ALA A 172 7.76 -4.06 -8.55
N ALA A 173 8.23 -4.65 -7.45
CA ALA A 173 9.51 -5.35 -7.43
C ALA A 173 9.48 -6.61 -8.32
N GLY A 174 8.36 -7.33 -8.35
CA GLY A 174 8.14 -8.47 -9.23
C GLY A 174 8.16 -8.07 -10.71
N THR A 175 7.50 -6.97 -11.07
CA THR A 175 7.50 -6.46 -12.45
C THR A 175 8.87 -5.93 -12.87
N ALA A 176 9.59 -5.26 -11.98
CA ALA A 176 10.97 -4.82 -12.20
C ALA A 176 11.93 -6.01 -12.44
N ALA A 177 11.69 -7.14 -11.78
CA ALA A 177 12.43 -8.39 -12.01
C ALA A 177 12.01 -9.13 -13.30
N GLY A 178 11.04 -8.61 -14.05
CA GLY A 178 10.57 -9.16 -15.33
C GLY A 178 9.29 -9.99 -15.25
N GLY A 179 8.61 -10.04 -14.11
CA GLY A 179 7.34 -10.73 -13.93
C GLY A 179 6.16 -9.94 -14.48
N LYS A 180 5.78 -10.18 -15.74
CA LYS A 180 4.74 -9.43 -16.47
C LYS A 180 3.52 -10.25 -16.86
N THR A 181 3.40 -11.50 -16.39
CA THR A 181 2.35 -12.42 -16.80
C THR A 181 1.56 -12.95 -15.62
N GLY A 182 0.33 -13.45 -15.86
CA GLY A 182 -0.51 -14.07 -14.85
C GLY A 182 0.13 -15.30 -14.17
N ILE A 183 1.11 -15.94 -14.83
CA ILE A 183 1.88 -17.05 -14.22
C ILE A 183 2.62 -16.57 -12.97
N THR A 184 3.20 -15.38 -12.99
CA THR A 184 3.84 -14.78 -11.82
C THR A 184 2.87 -14.69 -10.64
N ALA A 185 1.64 -14.22 -10.89
CA ALA A 185 0.61 -14.13 -9.85
C ALA A 185 0.20 -15.51 -9.30
N ILE A 186 0.07 -16.52 -10.17
CA ILE A 186 -0.22 -17.90 -9.74
C ILE A 186 0.89 -18.46 -8.86
N VAL A 187 2.16 -18.28 -9.24
CA VAL A 187 3.31 -18.72 -8.45
C VAL A 187 3.32 -18.03 -7.08
N VAL A 188 3.09 -16.73 -7.04
CA VAL A 188 2.99 -15.97 -5.78
C VAL A 188 1.85 -16.51 -4.91
N GLY A 189 0.67 -16.77 -5.49
CA GLY A 189 -0.47 -17.36 -4.78
C GLY A 189 -0.14 -18.74 -4.19
N VAL A 190 0.52 -19.61 -4.95
CA VAL A 190 0.98 -20.91 -4.46
C VAL A 190 1.98 -20.75 -3.31
N LEU A 191 2.93 -19.82 -3.43
CA LEU A 191 3.89 -19.54 -2.36
C LEU A 191 3.20 -19.03 -1.09
N PHE A 192 2.18 -18.17 -1.19
CA PHE A 192 1.39 -17.76 -0.03
C PHE A 192 0.67 -18.94 0.63
N LEU A 193 0.09 -19.86 -0.16
CA LEU A 193 -0.54 -21.07 0.39
C LEU A 193 0.49 -21.97 1.10
N LEU A 194 1.69 -22.09 0.55
CA LEU A 194 2.77 -22.83 1.21
C LEU A 194 3.21 -22.16 2.51
N MET A 195 3.25 -20.81 2.55
CA MET A 195 3.62 -20.06 3.76
C MET A 195 2.65 -20.24 4.91
N LEU A 196 1.40 -20.69 4.68
CA LEU A 196 0.48 -21.06 5.76
C LEU A 196 1.07 -22.16 6.66
N PHE A 197 1.80 -23.10 6.05
CA PHE A 197 2.45 -24.21 6.78
C PHE A 197 3.77 -23.77 7.43
N PHE A 198 4.41 -22.74 6.87
CA PHE A 198 5.67 -22.18 7.37
C PHE A 198 5.45 -20.89 8.19
N GLN A 199 4.25 -20.73 8.76
CA GLN A 199 3.90 -19.60 9.61
C GLN A 199 4.97 -19.28 10.69
N PRO A 200 5.57 -20.25 11.42
CA PRO A 200 6.58 -19.92 12.40
C PRO A 200 7.81 -19.23 11.82
N LEU A 201 8.20 -19.57 10.58
CA LEU A 201 9.30 -18.90 9.88
C LEU A 201 8.91 -17.46 9.45
N ALA A 202 7.67 -17.25 9.03
CA ALA A 202 7.20 -15.92 8.69
C ALA A 202 7.24 -14.97 9.89
N PHE A 203 6.89 -15.44 11.08
CA PHE A 203 6.96 -14.65 12.31
C PHE A 203 8.39 -14.43 12.83
N LEU A 204 9.34 -15.22 12.36
CA LEU A 204 10.74 -15.07 12.72
C LEU A 204 11.37 -13.82 12.06
N VAL A 205 10.83 -13.38 10.91
CA VAL A 205 11.35 -12.24 10.17
C VAL A 205 10.96 -10.94 10.89
N PRO A 206 11.92 -10.20 11.47
CA PRO A 206 11.60 -8.97 12.18
C PRO A 206 11.22 -7.85 11.21
N GLY A 207 10.40 -6.90 11.67
CA GLY A 207 9.91 -5.79 10.86
C GLY A 207 11.03 -4.96 10.22
N TYR A 208 12.15 -4.79 10.92
CA TYR A 208 13.30 -4.05 10.38
C TYR A 208 14.08 -4.81 9.28
N ALA A 209 13.82 -6.11 9.08
CA ALA A 209 14.39 -6.86 7.96
C ALA A 209 13.57 -6.67 6.67
N THR A 210 12.26 -6.47 6.78
CA THR A 210 11.36 -6.24 5.64
C THR A 210 11.25 -4.76 5.24
N ALA A 211 11.52 -3.84 6.17
CA ALA A 211 11.47 -2.40 5.93
C ALA A 211 12.29 -1.91 4.74
N PRO A 212 13.55 -2.35 4.57
CA PRO A 212 14.35 -1.93 3.43
C PRO A 212 13.71 -2.26 2.09
N ALA A 213 13.05 -3.42 2.00
CA ALA A 213 12.33 -3.81 0.79
C ALA A 213 11.16 -2.86 0.49
N LEU A 214 10.36 -2.51 1.52
CA LEU A 214 9.26 -1.57 1.37
C LEU A 214 9.73 -0.16 1.03
N MET A 215 10.83 0.29 1.63
CA MET A 215 11.46 1.57 1.28
C MET A 215 11.93 1.57 -0.18
N TYR A 216 12.56 0.49 -0.63
CA TYR A 216 13.01 0.35 -2.02
C TYR A 216 11.83 0.38 -3.01
N VAL A 217 10.75 -0.36 -2.70
CA VAL A 217 9.53 -0.33 -3.52
C VAL A 217 8.92 1.07 -3.54
N GLY A 218 8.90 1.77 -2.41
CA GLY A 218 8.47 3.17 -2.33
C GLY A 218 9.30 4.07 -3.26
N LEU A 219 10.63 3.91 -3.29
CA LEU A 219 11.51 4.64 -4.20
C LEU A 219 11.22 4.32 -5.67
N LEU A 220 10.96 3.05 -6.01
CA LEU A 220 10.54 2.67 -7.35
C LEU A 220 9.22 3.33 -7.75
N MET A 221 8.26 3.44 -6.82
CA MET A 221 6.99 4.12 -7.06
C MET A 221 7.16 5.63 -7.26
N LEU A 222 8.06 6.27 -6.52
CA LEU A 222 8.39 7.69 -6.70
C LEU A 222 8.91 8.01 -8.10
N SER A 223 9.51 7.05 -8.80
CA SER A 223 9.92 7.24 -10.20
C SER A 223 8.75 7.59 -11.14
N ASN A 224 7.53 7.20 -10.79
CA ASN A 224 6.33 7.55 -11.56
C ASN A 224 5.98 9.04 -11.48
N VAL A 225 6.49 9.77 -10.49
CA VAL A 225 6.30 11.23 -10.38
C VAL A 225 6.91 11.94 -11.59
N SER A 226 7.99 11.40 -12.16
CA SER A 226 8.61 11.94 -13.39
C SER A 226 7.69 11.86 -14.63
N LYS A 227 6.63 11.05 -14.58
CA LYS A 227 5.64 10.89 -15.64
C LYS A 227 4.44 11.84 -15.50
N LEU A 228 4.42 12.67 -14.45
CA LEU A 228 3.40 13.70 -14.30
C LEU A 228 3.59 14.75 -15.41
N ASP A 229 2.48 15.11 -16.03
CA ASP A 229 2.44 16.18 -17.01
C ASP A 229 2.43 17.54 -16.28
N PHE A 230 3.59 18.17 -16.17
CA PHE A 230 3.74 19.48 -15.53
C PHE A 230 3.30 20.62 -16.45
N ASP A 231 3.06 20.40 -17.75
CA ASP A 231 2.45 21.37 -18.65
C ASP A 231 0.97 21.56 -18.28
N ASP A 232 0.32 20.52 -17.73
CA ASP A 232 -0.95 20.64 -17.04
C ASP A 232 -0.74 21.01 -15.55
N PHE A 233 -0.43 22.29 -15.31
CA PHE A 233 -0.08 22.79 -13.98
C PHE A 233 -1.15 22.49 -12.91
N VAL A 234 -2.45 22.67 -13.24
CA VAL A 234 -3.55 22.41 -12.28
C VAL A 234 -3.62 20.91 -11.93
N GLY A 235 -3.49 20.04 -12.94
CA GLY A 235 -3.48 18.60 -12.73
C GLY A 235 -2.30 18.15 -11.88
N ALA A 236 -1.08 18.62 -12.22
CA ALA A 236 0.14 18.29 -11.49
C ALA A 236 0.09 18.76 -10.03
N MET A 237 -0.31 20.02 -9.79
CA MET A 237 -0.42 20.57 -8.44
C MET A 237 -1.47 19.86 -7.60
N SER A 238 -2.62 19.51 -8.19
CA SER A 238 -3.66 18.73 -7.50
C SER A 238 -3.17 17.33 -7.09
N GLY A 239 -2.39 16.70 -7.96
CA GLY A 239 -1.73 15.42 -7.64
C GLY A 239 -0.71 15.55 -6.51
N LEU A 240 0.08 16.62 -6.49
CA LEU A 240 1.03 16.88 -5.41
C LEU A 240 0.31 17.19 -4.08
N VAL A 241 -0.78 17.98 -4.11
CA VAL A 241 -1.63 18.22 -2.92
C VAL A 241 -2.15 16.88 -2.39
N CYS A 242 -2.68 16.02 -3.25
CA CYS A 242 -3.13 14.69 -2.86
C CYS A 242 -2.01 13.91 -2.16
N ALA A 243 -0.83 13.80 -2.77
CA ALA A 243 0.29 13.04 -2.23
C ALA A 243 0.77 13.58 -0.87
N VAL A 244 0.93 14.90 -0.75
CA VAL A 244 1.38 15.56 0.48
C VAL A 244 0.38 15.33 1.62
N PHE A 245 -0.92 15.49 1.36
CA PHE A 245 -1.93 15.33 2.40
C PHE A 245 -2.16 13.87 2.77
N ILE A 246 -1.99 12.90 1.87
CA ILE A 246 -1.97 11.47 2.26
C ILE A 246 -0.88 11.21 3.29
N VAL A 247 0.33 11.74 3.06
CA VAL A 247 1.47 11.56 3.98
C VAL A 247 1.24 12.28 5.30
N LEU A 248 0.80 13.53 5.26
CA LEU A 248 0.60 14.36 6.46
C LEU A 248 -0.52 13.83 7.36
N THR A 249 -1.64 13.41 6.77
CA THR A 249 -2.80 12.93 7.53
C THR A 249 -2.76 11.43 7.79
N ALA A 250 -1.84 10.71 7.12
CA ALA A 250 -1.80 9.25 7.08
C ALA A 250 -3.16 8.65 6.68
N ASN A 251 -3.94 9.37 5.85
CA ASN A 251 -5.29 9.01 5.42
C ASN A 251 -5.42 9.21 3.90
N ILE A 252 -5.62 8.10 3.19
CA ILE A 252 -5.73 8.10 1.72
C ILE A 252 -6.96 8.89 1.27
N VAL A 253 -8.10 8.70 1.94
CA VAL A 253 -9.36 9.37 1.57
C VAL A 253 -9.23 10.89 1.70
N THR A 254 -8.66 11.37 2.79
CA THR A 254 -8.44 12.81 3.02
C THR A 254 -7.54 13.42 1.96
N GLY A 255 -6.42 12.76 1.63
CA GLY A 255 -5.53 13.26 0.59
C GLY A 255 -6.19 13.29 -0.78
N ILE A 256 -6.92 12.23 -1.15
CA ILE A 256 -7.65 12.17 -2.42
C ILE A 256 -8.73 13.23 -2.48
N MET A 257 -9.51 13.42 -1.41
CA MET A 257 -10.52 14.46 -1.32
C MET A 257 -9.91 15.84 -1.59
N LEU A 258 -8.82 16.18 -0.90
CA LEU A 258 -8.15 17.47 -1.08
C LEU A 258 -7.57 17.63 -2.48
N GLY A 259 -7.01 16.54 -3.06
CA GLY A 259 -6.53 16.52 -4.44
C GLY A 259 -7.64 16.78 -5.45
N PHE A 260 -8.78 16.09 -5.34
CA PHE A 260 -9.93 16.32 -6.23
C PHE A 260 -10.56 17.70 -6.03
N ALA A 261 -10.67 18.17 -4.80
CA ALA A 261 -11.14 19.52 -4.50
C ALA A 261 -10.23 20.58 -5.13
N ALA A 262 -8.91 20.45 -4.97
CA ALA A 262 -7.93 21.34 -5.59
C ALA A 262 -8.01 21.30 -7.13
N LEU A 263 -8.20 20.12 -7.72
CA LEU A 263 -8.37 19.97 -9.16
C LEU A 263 -9.60 20.70 -9.67
N VAL A 264 -10.76 20.46 -9.05
CA VAL A 264 -12.03 21.09 -9.48
C VAL A 264 -11.97 22.59 -9.32
N ILE A 265 -11.55 23.08 -8.13
CA ILE A 265 -11.43 24.52 -7.86
C ILE A 265 -10.40 25.16 -8.80
N GLY A 266 -9.23 24.53 -8.96
CA GLY A 266 -8.17 25.02 -9.83
C GLY A 266 -8.62 25.15 -11.28
N ARG A 267 -9.35 24.17 -11.82
CA ARG A 267 -9.89 24.22 -13.20
C ARG A 267 -10.97 25.30 -13.38
N ILE A 268 -11.81 25.53 -12.37
CA ILE A 268 -12.82 26.58 -12.40
C ILE A 268 -12.13 27.96 -12.40
N VAL A 269 -11.17 28.17 -11.52
CA VAL A 269 -10.46 29.45 -11.38
C VAL A 269 -9.57 29.74 -12.61
N SER A 270 -8.94 28.73 -13.21
CA SER A 270 -8.13 28.89 -14.42
C SER A 270 -8.97 29.03 -15.72
N GLY A 271 -10.28 28.85 -15.66
CA GLY A 271 -11.16 28.86 -16.84
C GLY A 271 -11.11 27.58 -17.67
N ASP A 272 -10.38 26.57 -17.24
CA ASP A 272 -10.20 25.27 -17.92
C ASP A 272 -11.32 24.26 -17.64
N VAL A 273 -12.55 24.75 -17.48
CA VAL A 273 -13.72 23.94 -17.10
C VAL A 273 -13.98 22.80 -18.12
N LYS A 274 -13.60 23.00 -19.37
CA LYS A 274 -13.74 21.98 -20.44
C LYS A 274 -12.93 20.71 -20.17
N LYS A 275 -11.89 20.77 -19.36
CA LYS A 275 -11.07 19.61 -18.93
C LYS A 275 -11.67 18.86 -17.75
N LEU A 276 -12.75 19.37 -17.13
CA LEU A 276 -13.46 18.69 -16.05
C LEU A 276 -14.42 17.66 -16.62
N ASN A 277 -14.26 16.41 -16.18
CA ASN A 277 -15.26 15.37 -16.41
C ASN A 277 -16.31 15.42 -15.28
N ILE A 278 -17.58 15.18 -15.63
CA ILE A 278 -18.69 15.10 -14.68
C ILE A 278 -18.38 14.14 -13.54
N GLY A 279 -17.75 12.99 -13.83
CA GLY A 279 -17.32 12.02 -12.83
C GLY A 279 -16.36 12.61 -11.79
N THR A 280 -15.41 13.44 -12.23
CA THR A 280 -14.45 14.13 -11.34
C THR A 280 -15.16 15.07 -10.38
N ILE A 281 -16.16 15.82 -10.88
CA ILE A 281 -16.96 16.74 -10.07
C ILE A 281 -17.80 15.97 -9.04
N ILE A 282 -18.46 14.89 -9.47
CA ILE A 282 -19.27 14.06 -8.58
C ILE A 282 -18.39 13.48 -7.46
N ILE A 283 -17.23 12.92 -7.78
CA ILE A 283 -16.29 12.37 -6.79
C ILE A 283 -15.85 13.45 -5.82
N ALA A 284 -15.46 14.64 -6.30
CA ALA A 284 -15.05 15.75 -5.45
C ALA A 284 -16.18 16.17 -4.48
N VAL A 285 -17.40 16.35 -4.99
CA VAL A 285 -18.55 16.74 -4.17
C VAL A 285 -18.89 15.67 -3.13
N VAL A 286 -18.92 14.41 -3.53
CA VAL A 286 -19.23 13.29 -2.62
C VAL A 286 -18.19 13.19 -1.50
N LEU A 287 -16.90 13.29 -1.83
CA LEU A 287 -15.83 13.21 -0.83
C LEU A 287 -15.83 14.40 0.12
N VAL A 288 -16.07 15.64 -0.39
CA VAL A 288 -16.16 16.83 0.44
C VAL A 288 -17.40 16.76 1.35
N ALA A 289 -18.55 16.33 0.83
CA ALA A 289 -19.76 16.16 1.64
C ALA A 289 -19.56 15.09 2.73
N PHE A 290 -18.88 13.99 2.41
CA PHE A 290 -18.53 12.93 3.34
C PHE A 290 -17.64 13.48 4.48
N TYR A 291 -16.63 14.27 4.14
CA TYR A 291 -15.75 14.89 5.13
C TYR A 291 -16.49 15.93 6.00
N ALA A 292 -17.30 16.80 5.37
CA ALA A 292 -18.10 17.79 6.06
C ALA A 292 -19.15 17.19 7.01
N GLY A 293 -19.64 15.98 6.69
CA GLY A 293 -20.51 15.18 7.57
C GLY A 293 -19.82 14.60 8.80
N GLY A 294 -18.50 14.80 8.95
CA GLY A 294 -17.71 14.25 10.07
C GLY A 294 -17.49 12.75 9.98
N TRP A 295 -17.65 12.16 8.81
CA TRP A 295 -17.52 10.72 8.57
C TRP A 295 -16.11 10.29 8.12
N ALA A 296 -15.22 11.24 7.88
CA ALA A 296 -13.81 10.96 7.63
C ALA A 296 -13.14 10.56 8.95
N ILE A 297 -12.69 9.33 9.03
CA ILE A 297 -11.98 8.75 10.17
C ILE A 297 -10.48 8.91 9.98
#